data_a3ccc9fa3463a18373d2dd50a28c86ac
#
_entry.id   a3ccc9fa3463a18373d2dd50a28c86ac
#
_cell.length_a   1.000
_cell.length_b   1.000
_cell.length_c   1.000
_cell.angle_alpha   90.00
_cell.angle_beta   90.00
_cell.angle_gamma   90.00
#
_symmetry.space_group_name_H-M   'P 1'
#
loop_
_entity.id
_entity.type
_entity.pdbx_description
1 polymer ?
#
loop_
_entity_poly.entity_id
_entity_poly.type
_entity_poly.pdbx_seq_one_letter_code
_entity_poly.pdbx_strand_id
1 'polypeptide(L)'
;MRRREFLKSVAAASAATGRPSLAVGASAQPRQAVVILGESVRRDMLNCYRNTGLKTPNLDRLATEGMRFERAYNCQPVCAPSRSALWTGLFPHTNGVWGNSMPMGDTVHTIGQRIHDRGIQTALIGKWHLDGFDYFGTGRAPAGWDPEYWYDMRDYLTELPPEDRVRSRDMKTGNDPTWTADMCFGHRVTNRAVDYVSKHRNSDFLLCVCYDEPHGPCLCPKNFSDMYEEYEFPSSENLEDNLRDKPAEQRIWAGKRLDEKPGPIKAKQFFGSHTFIDAEIGRLLDEIQGSTPNAMVLFTSDHGVFLGSHRLMDKGPAMYDEITKVPFIVRWPGHTPPGTVNPNVISHIDLAGTMMEFYGLDIPATLEGRSMLAAFRNADKPVREHACIEWGRYEVDHDGFGAYQPIRCITDGRYKLSVHLMTSDELYDLESDPGEMKNLINAPELAEVRNRLHDRLLDWMNTSRDPFRGYYWGHRTWRPDFPESWENAGMTRQRESDGYLPRELDYDTGLPMTSATRAKNT
;
A
#
# COMPACT_ATOMS: atom_id res chain seq x y z
N MET A 1 30.93 33.84 38.37
CA MET A 1 29.58 33.36 38.69
C MET A 1 29.63 31.88 39.04
N ARG A 2 29.22 31.50 40.23
CA ARG A 2 29.31 30.12 40.69
C ARG A 2 28.11 29.30 40.15
N ARG A 3 28.34 28.09 39.70
CA ARG A 3 27.37 27.17 39.11
C ARG A 3 26.03 27.03 39.87
N ARG A 4 25.99 27.40 41.13
CA ARG A 4 24.79 27.42 41.99
C ARG A 4 23.85 28.62 41.78
N GLU A 5 24.33 29.71 41.23
CA GLU A 5 23.49 30.92 40.96
C GLU A 5 22.84 30.82 39.61
N PHE A 6 23.48 30.13 38.63
CA PHE A 6 22.90 29.85 37.32
C PHE A 6 21.70 28.89 37.41
N LEU A 7 21.75 27.91 38.31
CA LEU A 7 20.62 26.97 38.50
C LEU A 7 19.42 27.60 39.25
N LYS A 8 19.62 28.68 39.98
CA LYS A 8 18.52 29.41 40.65
C LYS A 8 17.78 30.35 39.70
N SER A 9 18.45 30.90 38.70
CA SER A 9 17.81 31.75 37.68
C SER A 9 17.02 30.95 36.62
N VAL A 10 17.37 29.70 36.37
CA VAL A 10 16.61 28.80 35.46
C VAL A 10 15.34 28.26 36.12
N ALA A 11 15.33 28.08 37.44
CA ALA A 11 14.15 27.60 38.18
C ALA A 11 13.04 28.65 38.35
N ALA A 12 13.36 29.97 38.22
CA ALA A 12 12.38 31.03 38.35
C ALA A 12 11.68 31.45 37.05
N ALA A 13 12.18 31.01 35.89
CA ALA A 13 11.59 31.32 34.58
C ALA A 13 10.58 30.25 34.09
N SER A 14 10.46 29.11 34.77
CA SER A 14 9.57 28.01 34.39
C SER A 14 8.17 28.03 35.03
N ALA A 15 7.84 29.08 35.78
CA ALA A 15 6.60 29.11 36.56
C ALA A 15 5.51 30.04 36.01
N ALA A 16 5.63 30.55 34.77
CA ALA A 16 4.68 31.53 34.24
C ALA A 16 4.19 31.28 32.80
N THR A 17 4.15 30.02 32.34
CA THR A 17 3.31 29.65 31.18
C THR A 17 2.28 28.62 31.63
N GLY A 18 1.25 29.13 32.31
CA GLY A 18 0.02 28.40 32.54
C GLY A 18 -0.58 28.05 31.17
N ARG A 19 -0.34 26.83 30.67
CA ARG A 19 -1.20 26.27 29.65
C ARG A 19 -2.60 26.17 30.24
N PRO A 20 -3.63 26.70 29.56
CA PRO A 20 -4.98 26.46 30.01
C PRO A 20 -5.20 24.95 30.05
N SER A 21 -5.44 24.40 31.23
CA SER A 21 -6.04 23.10 31.40
C SER A 21 -7.34 23.14 30.60
N LEU A 22 -7.36 22.52 29.44
CA LEU A 22 -8.60 22.26 28.70
C LEU A 22 -9.49 21.47 29.67
N ALA A 23 -10.54 22.13 30.13
CA ALA A 23 -11.57 21.55 30.95
C ALA A 23 -12.00 20.22 30.25
N VAL A 24 -12.04 19.15 31.02
CA VAL A 24 -12.68 17.88 30.66
C VAL A 24 -14.17 18.20 30.49
N GLY A 25 -14.53 18.68 29.30
CA GLY A 25 -15.90 18.83 28.86
C GLY A 25 -16.31 17.55 28.16
N ALA A 26 -17.47 17.02 28.48
CA ALA A 26 -18.24 15.90 27.98
C ALA A 26 -17.40 14.89 27.15
N SER A 27 -17.28 13.64 27.58
CA SER A 27 -16.44 12.61 26.98
C SER A 27 -16.62 12.61 25.45
N ALA A 28 -15.62 13.16 24.76
CA ALA A 28 -15.53 13.01 23.32
C ALA A 28 -15.60 11.52 23.02
N GLN A 29 -16.42 11.14 22.06
CA GLN A 29 -16.51 9.72 21.66
C GLN A 29 -15.11 9.22 21.27
N PRO A 30 -14.75 7.97 21.61
CA PRO A 30 -13.45 7.42 21.28
C PRO A 30 -13.20 7.50 19.78
N ARG A 31 -11.97 7.84 19.41
CA ARG A 31 -11.49 7.82 18.02
C ARG A 31 -10.97 6.41 17.71
N GLN A 32 -11.73 5.68 16.93
CA GLN A 32 -11.44 4.28 16.63
C GLN A 32 -11.30 4.12 15.13
N ALA A 33 -10.19 3.52 14.70
CA ALA A 33 -9.95 3.19 13.30
C ALA A 33 -9.55 1.72 13.14
N VAL A 34 -10.16 1.07 12.17
CA VAL A 34 -9.83 -0.30 11.75
C VAL A 34 -9.39 -0.27 10.29
N VAL A 35 -8.15 -0.67 10.03
CA VAL A 35 -7.59 -0.82 8.69
C VAL A 35 -7.52 -2.30 8.37
N ILE A 36 -8.28 -2.73 7.37
CA ILE A 36 -8.32 -4.10 6.88
C ILE A 36 -7.48 -4.17 5.60
N LEU A 37 -6.42 -4.98 5.61
CA LEU A 37 -5.55 -5.19 4.47
C LEU A 37 -5.73 -6.59 3.91
N GLY A 38 -6.25 -6.67 2.67
CA GLY A 38 -6.28 -7.89 1.88
C GLY A 38 -4.94 -8.17 1.21
N GLU A 39 -4.71 -9.40 0.82
CA GLU A 39 -3.53 -9.86 0.09
C GLU A 39 -3.93 -10.19 -1.35
N SER A 40 -3.22 -9.65 -2.33
CA SER A 40 -3.40 -9.99 -3.76
C SER A 40 -4.83 -9.80 -4.29
N VAL A 41 -5.60 -8.84 -3.73
CA VAL A 41 -6.97 -8.56 -4.15
C VAL A 41 -6.97 -7.59 -5.33
N ARG A 42 -7.28 -8.08 -6.50
CA ARG A 42 -7.54 -7.21 -7.66
C ARG A 42 -8.81 -6.39 -7.42
N ARG A 43 -8.75 -5.12 -7.80
CA ARG A 43 -9.90 -4.22 -7.67
C ARG A 43 -11.15 -4.75 -8.39
N ASP A 44 -10.98 -5.28 -9.60
CA ASP A 44 -12.07 -5.81 -10.43
C ASP A 44 -12.61 -7.18 -9.99
N MET A 45 -12.07 -7.78 -8.93
CA MET A 45 -12.60 -8.98 -8.30
C MET A 45 -13.71 -8.68 -7.29
N LEU A 46 -13.86 -7.45 -6.83
CA LEU A 46 -14.93 -7.05 -5.93
C LEU A 46 -16.14 -6.57 -6.74
N ASN A 47 -17.33 -7.13 -6.46
CA ASN A 47 -18.53 -6.80 -7.24
C ASN A 47 -18.92 -5.32 -7.16
N CYS A 48 -18.59 -4.63 -6.08
CA CYS A 48 -18.80 -3.20 -5.97
C CYS A 48 -18.02 -2.38 -7.01
N TYR A 49 -16.95 -2.94 -7.61
CA TYR A 49 -16.22 -2.33 -8.74
C TYR A 49 -16.60 -2.95 -10.08
N ARG A 50 -16.73 -4.26 -10.15
CA ARG A 50 -17.09 -5.00 -11.36
C ARG A 50 -17.85 -6.27 -10.99
N ASN A 51 -19.06 -6.43 -11.48
CA ASN A 51 -19.79 -7.68 -11.25
C ASN A 51 -19.16 -8.82 -12.05
N THR A 52 -18.37 -9.64 -11.38
CA THR A 52 -17.70 -10.81 -11.95
C THR A 52 -18.38 -12.11 -11.54
N GLY A 53 -19.33 -12.08 -10.62
CA GLY A 53 -19.92 -13.27 -10.01
C GLY A 53 -19.11 -13.88 -8.87
N LEU A 54 -17.91 -13.35 -8.58
CA LEU A 54 -17.17 -13.68 -7.35
C LEU A 54 -17.97 -13.18 -6.14
N LYS A 55 -18.10 -14.00 -5.11
CA LYS A 55 -18.95 -13.66 -3.96
C LYS A 55 -18.17 -12.88 -2.91
N THR A 56 -18.43 -11.59 -2.84
CA THR A 56 -17.82 -10.65 -1.87
C THR A 56 -18.88 -9.78 -1.17
N PRO A 57 -19.97 -10.37 -0.60
CA PRO A 57 -21.13 -9.61 -0.12
C PRO A 57 -20.79 -8.66 1.03
N ASN A 58 -19.78 -8.95 1.85
CA ASN A 58 -19.44 -8.12 3.00
C ASN A 58 -18.59 -6.90 2.59
N LEU A 59 -17.69 -7.04 1.64
CA LEU A 59 -16.98 -5.91 1.04
C LEU A 59 -17.92 -5.05 0.18
N ASP A 60 -18.89 -5.65 -0.50
CA ASP A 60 -19.95 -4.94 -1.22
C ASP A 60 -20.84 -4.15 -0.24
N ARG A 61 -21.16 -4.72 0.92
CA ARG A 61 -21.87 -4.04 2.03
C ARG A 61 -21.06 -2.85 2.52
N LEU A 62 -19.76 -3.03 2.80
CA LEU A 62 -18.86 -1.96 3.26
C LEU A 62 -18.82 -0.81 2.25
N ALA A 63 -18.77 -1.09 0.94
CA ALA A 63 -18.81 -0.09 -0.11
C ALA A 63 -20.17 0.64 -0.19
N THR A 64 -21.27 -0.07 0.04
CA THR A 64 -22.64 0.51 0.05
C THR A 64 -22.85 1.41 1.25
N GLU A 65 -22.33 1.03 2.42
CA GLU A 65 -22.41 1.81 3.66
C GLU A 65 -21.39 2.95 3.72
N GLY A 66 -20.41 2.96 2.82
CA GLY A 66 -19.30 3.89 2.80
C GLY A 66 -19.05 4.51 1.43
N MET A 67 -17.79 4.76 1.15
CA MET A 67 -17.29 5.35 -0.09
C MET A 67 -16.19 4.44 -0.66
N ARG A 68 -16.20 4.23 -1.99
CA ARG A 68 -15.11 3.55 -2.69
C ARG A 68 -14.37 4.51 -3.59
N PHE A 69 -13.05 4.37 -3.67
CA PHE A 69 -12.21 5.13 -4.59
C PHE A 69 -12.00 4.38 -5.90
N GLU A 70 -12.15 5.10 -7.03
CA GLU A 70 -11.97 4.52 -8.36
C GLU A 70 -10.49 4.43 -8.78
N ARG A 71 -9.62 5.28 -8.20
CA ARG A 71 -8.23 5.48 -8.63
C ARG A 71 -7.27 5.41 -7.46
N ALA A 72 -7.27 4.26 -6.76
CA ALA A 72 -6.35 3.98 -5.68
C ALA A 72 -5.18 3.12 -6.19
N TYR A 73 -3.95 3.53 -5.90
CA TYR A 73 -2.75 2.85 -6.38
C TYR A 73 -1.82 2.48 -5.24
N ASN A 74 -1.18 1.31 -5.35
CA ASN A 74 -0.04 0.97 -4.50
C ASN A 74 1.22 1.73 -4.95
N CYS A 75 2.29 1.66 -4.16
CA CYS A 75 3.55 2.32 -4.49
C CYS A 75 4.54 1.40 -5.21
N GLN A 76 4.40 0.10 -4.99
CA GLN A 76 5.15 -0.96 -5.68
C GLN A 76 4.34 -2.25 -5.61
N PRO A 77 4.03 -2.91 -6.73
CA PRO A 77 3.11 -4.04 -6.75
C PRO A 77 3.78 -5.36 -6.32
N VAL A 78 4.32 -5.38 -5.09
CA VAL A 78 4.83 -6.57 -4.40
C VAL A 78 4.70 -6.37 -2.89
N CYS A 79 4.56 -7.47 -2.14
CA CYS A 79 4.06 -7.46 -0.75
C CYS A 79 4.81 -6.51 0.20
N ALA A 80 6.10 -6.76 0.50
CA ALA A 80 6.81 -5.98 1.51
C ALA A 80 6.97 -4.50 1.14
N PRO A 81 7.37 -4.10 -0.07
CA PRO A 81 7.41 -2.70 -0.49
C PRO A 81 6.08 -1.99 -0.38
N SER A 82 4.99 -2.62 -0.83
CA SER A 82 3.66 -2.04 -0.75
C SER A 82 3.21 -1.82 0.70
N ARG A 83 3.42 -2.82 1.57
CA ARG A 83 3.13 -2.74 3.00
C ARG A 83 3.99 -1.70 3.70
N SER A 84 5.28 -1.61 3.37
CA SER A 84 6.17 -0.58 3.93
C SER A 84 5.69 0.83 3.60
N ALA A 85 5.31 1.07 2.35
CA ALA A 85 4.78 2.37 1.93
C ALA A 85 3.48 2.73 2.67
N LEU A 86 2.56 1.77 2.79
CA LEU A 86 1.28 1.93 3.48
C LEU A 86 1.47 2.31 4.96
N TRP A 87 2.38 1.61 5.66
CA TRP A 87 2.58 1.84 7.10
C TRP A 87 3.49 3.01 7.44
N THR A 88 4.36 3.45 6.53
CA THR A 88 5.32 4.54 6.80
C THR A 88 4.91 5.88 6.21
N GLY A 89 4.11 5.89 5.12
CA GLY A 89 3.82 7.09 4.34
C GLY A 89 5.00 7.56 3.50
N LEU A 90 5.95 6.65 3.22
CA LEU A 90 7.17 6.90 2.44
C LEU A 90 7.24 5.92 1.28
N PHE A 91 7.75 6.37 0.13
CA PHE A 91 8.00 5.47 -0.99
C PHE A 91 9.04 4.40 -0.63
N PRO A 92 9.00 3.21 -1.27
CA PRO A 92 9.96 2.14 -1.01
C PRO A 92 11.43 2.56 -1.13
N HIS A 93 11.80 3.38 -2.11
CA HIS A 93 13.15 3.91 -2.23
C HIS A 93 13.56 4.83 -1.06
N THR A 94 12.59 5.49 -0.41
CA THR A 94 12.83 6.35 0.75
C THR A 94 12.89 5.56 2.05
N ASN A 95 12.01 4.56 2.22
CA ASN A 95 11.96 3.75 3.44
C ASN A 95 12.96 2.57 3.44
N GLY A 96 13.56 2.26 2.28
CA GLY A 96 14.59 1.23 2.11
C GLY A 96 14.05 -0.16 1.77
N VAL A 97 12.73 -0.38 1.75
CA VAL A 97 12.11 -1.68 1.44
C VAL A 97 11.64 -1.70 -0.01
N TRP A 98 12.56 -1.78 -0.96
CA TRP A 98 12.28 -1.75 -2.41
C TRP A 98 12.25 -3.14 -3.08
N GLY A 99 12.19 -4.20 -2.28
CA GLY A 99 11.99 -5.60 -2.68
C GLY A 99 11.50 -6.43 -1.49
N ASN A 100 10.95 -7.60 -1.76
CA ASN A 100 10.68 -8.57 -0.69
C ASN A 100 12.01 -8.98 -0.03
N SER A 101 11.94 -9.57 1.17
CA SER A 101 13.12 -10.00 1.95
C SER A 101 14.07 -8.87 2.38
N MET A 102 13.63 -7.61 2.28
CA MET A 102 14.38 -6.47 2.79
C MET A 102 13.78 -6.01 4.13
N PRO A 103 14.57 -5.98 5.21
CA PRO A 103 14.08 -5.50 6.50
C PRO A 103 13.87 -4.00 6.47
N MET A 104 12.81 -3.55 7.13
CA MET A 104 12.62 -2.12 7.37
C MET A 104 13.60 -1.66 8.45
N GLY A 105 14.34 -0.58 8.18
CA GLY A 105 15.32 -0.06 9.14
C GLY A 105 14.68 0.51 10.41
N ASP A 106 15.35 0.37 11.55
CA ASP A 106 14.87 0.81 12.86
C ASP A 106 14.60 2.31 12.98
N THR A 107 15.17 3.11 12.08
CA THR A 107 14.97 4.56 12.02
C THR A 107 13.73 4.96 11.21
N VAL A 108 13.09 4.01 10.54
CA VAL A 108 11.87 4.25 9.76
C VAL A 108 10.64 4.04 10.63
N HIS A 109 9.97 5.11 10.97
CA HIS A 109 8.80 5.06 11.87
C HIS A 109 7.51 4.75 11.10
N THR A 110 6.80 3.74 11.56
CA THR A 110 5.46 3.40 11.08
C THR A 110 4.37 4.25 11.73
N ILE A 111 3.16 4.19 11.18
CA ILE A 111 1.97 4.79 11.82
C ILE A 111 1.73 4.20 13.22
N GLY A 112 2.04 2.92 13.44
CA GLY A 112 1.98 2.29 14.76
C GLY A 112 2.81 3.07 15.78
N GLN A 113 4.10 3.28 15.51
CA GLN A 113 4.99 4.06 16.40
C GLN A 113 4.49 5.50 16.60
N ARG A 114 4.14 6.20 15.50
CA ARG A 114 3.74 7.61 15.56
C ARG A 114 2.47 7.84 16.37
N ILE A 115 1.53 6.89 16.31
CA ILE A 115 0.26 6.94 17.04
C ILE A 115 0.43 6.44 18.47
N HIS A 116 1.16 5.34 18.68
CA HIS A 116 1.46 4.77 19.99
C HIS A 116 2.21 5.77 20.89
N ASP A 117 3.18 6.50 20.36
CA ASP A 117 3.94 7.53 21.09
C ASP A 117 3.07 8.67 21.63
N ARG A 118 1.80 8.73 21.24
CA ARG A 118 0.80 9.69 21.73
C ARG A 118 -0.18 9.08 22.74
N GLY A 119 0.09 7.85 23.17
CA GLY A 119 -0.71 7.16 24.18
C GLY A 119 -2.00 6.53 23.63
N ILE A 120 -2.12 6.38 22.30
CA ILE A 120 -3.23 5.68 21.64
C ILE A 120 -2.85 4.22 21.46
N GLN A 121 -3.76 3.31 21.75
CA GLN A 121 -3.53 1.89 21.56
C GLN A 121 -3.39 1.54 20.08
N THR A 122 -2.41 0.71 19.74
CA THR A 122 -2.14 0.30 18.37
C THR A 122 -1.91 -1.20 18.32
N ALA A 123 -2.69 -1.89 17.51
CA ALA A 123 -2.55 -3.33 17.31
C ALA A 123 -2.44 -3.67 15.83
N LEU A 124 -1.58 -4.63 15.50
CA LEU A 124 -1.53 -5.26 14.19
C LEU A 124 -1.68 -6.78 14.38
N ILE A 125 -2.69 -7.33 13.72
CA ILE A 125 -3.04 -8.75 13.77
C ILE A 125 -3.02 -9.28 12.34
N GLY A 126 -2.12 -10.22 12.06
CA GLY A 126 -1.98 -10.83 10.75
C GLY A 126 -0.63 -10.58 10.09
N LYS A 127 -0.58 -10.69 8.77
CA LYS A 127 0.66 -10.63 7.98
C LYS A 127 1.35 -9.28 8.08
N TRP A 128 2.59 -9.28 8.61
CA TRP A 128 3.48 -8.12 8.67
C TRP A 128 4.39 -8.01 7.44
N HIS A 129 5.26 -9.00 7.25
CA HIS A 129 6.16 -9.18 6.11
C HIS A 129 7.18 -8.03 5.93
N LEU A 130 7.63 -7.41 7.02
CA LEU A 130 8.67 -6.36 7.01
C LEU A 130 9.86 -6.69 7.92
N ASP A 131 9.99 -7.95 8.35
CA ASP A 131 11.08 -8.45 9.21
C ASP A 131 12.31 -8.94 8.42
N GLY A 132 12.38 -8.63 7.13
CA GLY A 132 13.48 -9.07 6.27
C GLY A 132 13.27 -10.47 5.70
N PHE A 133 14.25 -11.34 5.84
CA PHE A 133 14.34 -12.63 5.13
C PHE A 133 13.27 -13.68 5.48
N ASP A 134 12.41 -13.44 6.45
CA ASP A 134 11.41 -14.41 6.86
C ASP A 134 9.99 -13.96 6.46
N TYR A 135 9.41 -14.66 5.48
CA TYR A 135 8.03 -14.46 5.05
C TYR A 135 7.02 -14.61 6.20
N PHE A 136 7.29 -15.54 7.11
CA PHE A 136 6.37 -15.87 8.21
C PHE A 136 6.43 -14.87 9.37
N GLY A 137 7.40 -13.97 9.37
CA GLY A 137 7.65 -13.06 10.48
C GLY A 137 8.47 -13.68 11.60
N THR A 138 8.64 -12.92 12.68
CA THR A 138 9.48 -13.30 13.82
C THR A 138 8.70 -13.71 15.07
N GLY A 139 7.37 -13.54 15.07
CA GLY A 139 6.53 -13.71 16.27
C GLY A 139 6.78 -12.62 17.32
N ARG A 140 7.34 -11.47 16.90
CA ARG A 140 7.66 -10.36 17.82
C ARG A 140 7.12 -9.05 17.26
N ALA A 141 6.35 -8.35 18.09
CA ALA A 141 5.84 -7.04 17.73
C ALA A 141 6.98 -6.04 17.50
N PRO A 142 7.04 -5.38 16.34
CA PRO A 142 7.90 -4.22 16.15
C PRO A 142 7.49 -3.06 17.05
N ALA A 143 8.40 -2.10 17.25
CA ALA A 143 8.11 -0.92 18.05
C ALA A 143 6.82 -0.20 17.56
N GLY A 144 5.99 0.22 18.51
CA GLY A 144 4.74 0.92 18.23
C GLY A 144 3.53 0.01 17.95
N TRP A 145 3.67 -1.29 18.07
CA TRP A 145 2.57 -2.24 18.06
C TRP A 145 2.50 -2.96 19.38
N ASP A 146 1.29 -3.12 19.95
CA ASP A 146 1.09 -3.73 21.24
C ASP A 146 1.44 -5.23 21.19
N PRO A 147 2.44 -5.69 21.97
CA PRO A 147 2.86 -7.09 21.97
C PRO A 147 1.78 -8.07 22.46
N GLU A 148 0.84 -7.63 23.29
CA GLU A 148 -0.26 -8.48 23.78
C GLU A 148 -1.20 -8.90 22.63
N TYR A 149 -1.33 -8.03 21.61
CA TYR A 149 -2.22 -8.26 20.48
C TYR A 149 -1.48 -8.57 19.17
N TRP A 150 -0.15 -8.69 19.23
CA TRP A 150 0.62 -9.12 18.06
C TRP A 150 0.31 -10.56 17.71
N TYR A 151 0.04 -10.80 16.43
CA TYR A 151 -0.14 -12.14 15.90
C TYR A 151 0.23 -12.16 14.44
N ASP A 152 1.32 -12.84 14.12
CA ASP A 152 1.78 -13.02 12.74
C ASP A 152 1.71 -14.50 12.30
N MET A 153 2.22 -14.78 11.11
CA MET A 153 2.20 -16.16 10.60
C MET A 153 3.14 -17.09 11.38
N ARG A 154 4.15 -16.56 12.05
CA ARG A 154 5.04 -17.37 12.94
C ARG A 154 4.26 -17.88 14.12
N ASP A 155 3.47 -17.03 14.74
CA ASP A 155 2.62 -17.43 15.87
C ASP A 155 1.59 -18.48 15.43
N TYR A 156 0.93 -18.24 14.29
CA TYR A 156 0.00 -19.19 13.69
C TYR A 156 0.63 -20.57 13.47
N LEU A 157 1.80 -20.62 12.81
CA LEU A 157 2.49 -21.88 12.56
C LEU A 157 2.92 -22.58 13.86
N THR A 158 3.24 -21.81 14.90
CA THR A 158 3.64 -22.34 16.20
C THR A 158 2.46 -22.96 16.95
N GLU A 159 1.25 -22.44 16.76
CA GLU A 159 0.01 -22.99 17.32
C GLU A 159 -0.45 -24.30 16.65
N LEU A 160 -0.02 -24.55 15.40
CA LEU A 160 -0.39 -25.76 14.69
C LEU A 160 0.48 -26.97 15.12
N PRO A 161 -0.11 -28.18 15.23
CA PRO A 161 0.66 -29.41 15.29
C PRO A 161 1.59 -29.55 14.08
N PRO A 162 2.73 -30.28 14.20
CA PRO A 162 3.70 -30.40 13.09
C PRO A 162 3.09 -30.89 11.76
N GLU A 163 2.17 -31.84 11.82
CA GLU A 163 1.46 -32.37 10.64
C GLU A 163 0.59 -31.30 9.97
N ASP A 164 -0.11 -30.48 10.73
CA ASP A 164 -0.96 -29.43 10.21
C ASP A 164 -0.15 -28.23 9.70
N ARG A 165 1.05 -27.98 10.25
CA ARG A 165 2.00 -27.02 9.64
C ARG A 165 2.34 -27.40 8.21
N VAL A 166 2.68 -28.66 7.96
CA VAL A 166 2.99 -29.15 6.62
C VAL A 166 1.76 -29.02 5.71
N ARG A 167 0.59 -29.45 6.21
CA ARG A 167 -0.68 -29.31 5.47
C ARG A 167 -1.02 -27.85 5.15
N SER A 168 -0.74 -26.91 6.05
CA SER A 168 -0.98 -25.48 5.82
C SER A 168 -0.16 -24.88 4.67
N ARG A 169 0.85 -25.61 4.18
CA ARG A 169 1.73 -25.16 3.08
C ARG A 169 1.57 -26.00 1.80
N ASP A 170 0.61 -26.95 1.78
CA ASP A 170 0.34 -27.81 0.63
C ASP A 170 -1.00 -27.42 -0.04
N MET A 171 -0.95 -27.04 -1.31
CA MET A 171 -2.14 -26.73 -2.12
C MET A 171 -3.17 -27.88 -2.15
N LYS A 172 -2.73 -29.14 -2.01
CA LYS A 172 -3.63 -30.30 -1.98
C LYS A 172 -4.57 -30.27 -0.79
N THR A 173 -4.18 -29.65 0.30
CA THR A 173 -5.00 -29.48 1.50
C THR A 173 -6.29 -28.73 1.24
N GLY A 174 -6.35 -27.84 0.25
CA GLY A 174 -7.57 -27.14 -0.15
C GLY A 174 -8.69 -28.06 -0.67
N ASN A 175 -8.39 -29.32 -0.98
CA ASN A 175 -9.38 -30.34 -1.33
C ASN A 175 -9.75 -31.28 -0.16
N ASP A 176 -9.10 -31.12 0.99
CA ASP A 176 -9.32 -31.95 2.17
C ASP A 176 -10.50 -31.41 3.00
N PRO A 177 -11.60 -32.18 3.14
CA PRO A 177 -12.78 -31.73 3.89
C PRO A 177 -12.52 -31.61 5.41
N THR A 178 -11.39 -32.14 5.91
CA THR A 178 -11.00 -31.98 7.32
C THR A 178 -10.27 -30.67 7.60
N TRP A 179 -9.91 -29.90 6.55
CA TRP A 179 -9.37 -28.55 6.71
C TRP A 179 -10.50 -27.56 6.98
N THR A 180 -10.68 -27.22 8.26
CA THR A 180 -11.77 -26.35 8.74
C THR A 180 -11.33 -24.90 8.87
N ALA A 181 -12.26 -23.99 9.12
CA ALA A 181 -11.98 -22.58 9.34
C ALA A 181 -10.97 -22.35 10.48
N ASP A 182 -11.10 -23.07 11.60
CA ASP A 182 -10.20 -22.95 12.76
C ASP A 182 -8.74 -23.28 12.43
N MET A 183 -8.50 -23.98 11.33
CA MET A 183 -7.16 -24.30 10.84
C MET A 183 -6.61 -23.22 9.90
N CYS A 184 -7.43 -22.30 9.41
CA CYS A 184 -7.04 -21.21 8.52
C CYS A 184 -6.49 -20.02 9.30
N PHE A 185 -5.44 -19.39 8.75
CA PHE A 185 -4.83 -18.21 9.37
C PHE A 185 -5.81 -17.05 9.49
N GLY A 186 -6.53 -16.72 8.41
CA GLY A 186 -7.47 -15.62 8.38
C GLY A 186 -8.60 -15.72 9.40
N HIS A 187 -9.10 -16.94 9.69
CA HIS A 187 -10.07 -17.15 10.75
C HIS A 187 -9.50 -16.80 12.14
N ARG A 188 -8.28 -17.24 12.42
CA ARG A 188 -7.60 -16.95 13.70
C ARG A 188 -7.27 -15.47 13.86
N VAL A 189 -6.89 -14.81 12.75
CA VAL A 189 -6.72 -13.35 12.69
C VAL A 189 -8.03 -12.66 13.04
N THR A 190 -9.14 -13.06 12.42
CA THR A 190 -10.45 -12.48 12.68
C THR A 190 -10.91 -12.67 14.13
N ASN A 191 -10.73 -13.87 14.70
CA ASN A 191 -11.10 -14.14 16.10
C ASN A 191 -10.39 -13.18 17.05
N ARG A 192 -9.10 -12.92 16.84
CA ARG A 192 -8.33 -11.97 17.65
C ARG A 192 -8.73 -10.52 17.43
N ALA A 193 -9.04 -10.16 16.18
CA ALA A 193 -9.52 -8.82 15.86
C ALA A 193 -10.88 -8.52 16.49
N VAL A 194 -11.81 -9.47 16.47
CA VAL A 194 -13.13 -9.41 17.13
C VAL A 194 -12.96 -9.24 18.65
N ASP A 195 -12.11 -10.05 19.27
CA ASP A 195 -11.81 -9.94 20.70
C ASP A 195 -11.20 -8.58 21.06
N TYR A 196 -10.26 -8.08 20.24
CA TYR A 196 -9.68 -6.74 20.41
C TYR A 196 -10.72 -5.63 20.38
N VAL A 197 -11.57 -5.60 19.34
CA VAL A 197 -12.64 -4.58 19.19
C VAL A 197 -13.57 -4.58 20.39
N SER A 198 -14.03 -5.77 20.81
CA SER A 198 -14.91 -5.94 21.97
C SER A 198 -14.29 -5.40 23.26
N LYS A 199 -13.01 -5.72 23.51
CA LYS A 199 -12.29 -5.29 24.72
C LYS A 199 -12.01 -3.79 24.76
N HIS A 200 -11.74 -3.17 23.60
CA HIS A 200 -11.30 -1.76 23.52
C HIS A 200 -12.41 -0.80 23.08
N ARG A 201 -13.68 -1.22 23.13
CA ARG A 201 -14.84 -0.41 22.67
C ARG A 201 -14.94 1.00 23.27
N ASN A 202 -14.31 1.26 24.41
CA ASN A 202 -14.35 2.54 25.12
C ASN A 202 -13.02 3.33 25.03
N SER A 203 -12.07 2.89 24.24
CA SER A 203 -10.74 3.50 24.13
C SER A 203 -10.47 3.99 22.71
N ASP A 204 -9.58 4.98 22.59
CA ASP A 204 -8.99 5.35 21.30
C ASP A 204 -8.07 4.22 20.85
N PHE A 205 -8.20 3.77 19.61
CA PHE A 205 -7.30 2.75 19.07
C PHE A 205 -7.14 2.82 17.55
N LEU A 206 -5.99 2.33 17.07
CA LEU A 206 -5.75 1.90 15.69
C LEU A 206 -5.58 0.39 15.67
N LEU A 207 -6.47 -0.31 14.98
CA LEU A 207 -6.37 -1.75 14.71
C LEU A 207 -6.07 -1.97 13.22
N CYS A 208 -5.00 -2.69 12.93
CA CYS A 208 -4.66 -3.15 11.58
C CYS A 208 -4.87 -4.67 11.51
N VAL A 209 -5.74 -5.12 10.60
CA VAL A 209 -6.06 -6.53 10.39
C VAL A 209 -5.58 -6.92 9.00
N CYS A 210 -4.55 -7.79 8.94
CA CYS A 210 -3.81 -8.09 7.73
C CYS A 210 -3.95 -9.57 7.36
N TYR A 211 -4.79 -9.87 6.38
CA TYR A 211 -4.97 -11.24 5.90
C TYR A 211 -3.80 -11.68 5.01
N ASP A 212 -3.51 -12.98 5.00
CA ASP A 212 -2.56 -13.60 4.07
C ASP A 212 -3.26 -14.34 2.94
N GLU A 213 -4.43 -14.92 3.22
CA GLU A 213 -5.23 -15.53 2.18
C GLU A 213 -5.82 -14.44 1.25
N PRO A 214 -5.83 -14.64 -0.08
CA PRO A 214 -5.61 -15.89 -0.80
C PRO A 214 -4.17 -16.14 -1.27
N HIS A 215 -3.11 -15.62 -0.63
CA HIS A 215 -1.74 -16.00 -0.99
C HIS A 215 -1.56 -17.52 -1.02
N GLY A 216 -0.68 -18.01 -1.88
CA GLY A 216 -0.42 -19.45 -1.97
C GLY A 216 -0.03 -20.09 -0.63
N PRO A 217 -0.64 -21.22 -0.28
CA PRO A 217 -1.36 -22.18 -1.11
C PRO A 217 -2.88 -21.94 -1.28
N CYS A 218 -3.42 -20.77 -1.03
CA CYS A 218 -4.83 -20.38 -1.21
C CYS A 218 -5.82 -21.23 -0.40
N LEU A 219 -5.48 -21.57 0.83
CA LEU A 219 -6.29 -22.47 1.64
C LEU A 219 -7.55 -21.80 2.17
N CYS A 220 -8.64 -22.53 2.09
CA CYS A 220 -9.92 -22.19 2.70
C CYS A 220 -10.68 -23.48 3.00
N PRO A 221 -11.72 -23.48 3.84
CA PRO A 221 -12.60 -24.64 3.98
C PRO A 221 -13.20 -25.03 2.63
N LYS A 222 -13.24 -26.34 2.38
CA LYS A 222 -13.61 -26.94 1.07
C LYS A 222 -14.94 -26.42 0.51
N ASN A 223 -15.93 -26.17 1.36
CA ASN A 223 -17.22 -25.64 0.93
C ASN A 223 -17.13 -24.26 0.25
N PHE A 224 -16.10 -23.47 0.51
CA PHE A 224 -15.85 -22.21 -0.18
C PHE A 224 -15.23 -22.44 -1.57
N SER A 225 -14.25 -23.31 -1.68
CA SER A 225 -13.64 -23.62 -2.99
C SER A 225 -14.60 -24.36 -3.93
N ASP A 226 -15.47 -25.23 -3.40
CA ASP A 226 -16.50 -25.95 -4.19
C ASP A 226 -17.51 -25.01 -4.87
N MET A 227 -17.73 -23.80 -4.34
CA MET A 227 -18.59 -22.79 -4.99
C MET A 227 -18.07 -22.39 -6.38
N TYR A 228 -16.79 -22.65 -6.67
CA TYR A 228 -16.07 -22.20 -7.86
C TYR A 228 -15.59 -23.35 -8.76
N GLU A 229 -16.14 -24.56 -8.61
CA GLU A 229 -15.76 -25.73 -9.40
C GLU A 229 -15.94 -25.48 -10.91
N GLU A 230 -17.08 -24.92 -11.30
CA GLU A 230 -17.42 -24.60 -12.69
C GLU A 230 -17.28 -23.09 -13.01
N TYR A 231 -16.77 -22.32 -12.07
CA TYR A 231 -16.67 -20.88 -12.25
C TYR A 231 -15.50 -20.50 -13.13
N GLU A 232 -15.76 -19.62 -14.09
CA GLU A 232 -14.77 -18.98 -14.93
C GLU A 232 -14.76 -17.47 -14.63
N PHE A 233 -13.62 -16.95 -14.20
CA PHE A 233 -13.50 -15.51 -13.99
C PHE A 233 -13.63 -14.79 -15.33
N PRO A 234 -14.48 -13.74 -15.42
CA PRO A 234 -14.70 -13.01 -16.66
C PRO A 234 -13.40 -12.34 -17.13
N SER A 235 -12.80 -12.88 -18.15
CA SER A 235 -11.59 -12.33 -18.74
C SER A 235 -11.85 -11.00 -19.46
N SER A 236 -10.81 -10.16 -19.50
CA SER A 236 -10.73 -9.02 -20.38
C SER A 236 -9.99 -9.40 -21.67
N GLU A 237 -10.03 -8.52 -22.66
CA GLU A 237 -9.33 -8.69 -23.94
C GLU A 237 -7.81 -8.89 -23.78
N ASN A 238 -7.23 -8.45 -22.67
CA ASN A 238 -5.80 -8.55 -22.41
C ASN A 238 -5.30 -9.99 -22.10
N LEU A 239 -6.18 -10.99 -22.01
CA LEU A 239 -5.76 -12.39 -22.10
C LEU A 239 -5.13 -12.73 -23.46
N GLU A 240 -5.52 -12.05 -24.52
CA GLU A 240 -5.02 -12.25 -25.89
C GLU A 240 -3.78 -11.39 -26.20
N ASP A 241 -3.25 -10.66 -25.22
CA ASP A 241 -2.06 -9.83 -25.42
C ASP A 241 -0.86 -10.66 -25.87
N ASN A 242 -0.23 -10.26 -26.95
CA ASN A 242 0.96 -10.93 -27.50
C ASN A 242 2.28 -10.31 -27.06
N LEU A 243 2.23 -9.23 -26.29
CA LEU A 243 3.35 -8.47 -25.74
C LEU A 243 4.41 -8.01 -26.78
N ARG A 244 4.05 -7.88 -28.07
CA ARG A 244 5.05 -7.55 -29.13
C ARG A 244 5.60 -6.14 -29.03
N ASP A 245 4.80 -5.17 -28.63
CA ASP A 245 5.14 -3.76 -28.44
C ASP A 245 5.38 -3.40 -26.97
N LYS A 246 5.59 -4.41 -26.15
CA LYS A 246 5.79 -4.31 -24.70
C LYS A 246 7.27 -4.53 -24.33
N PRO A 247 7.69 -4.15 -23.10
CA PRO A 247 9.02 -4.43 -22.57
C PRO A 247 9.43 -5.90 -22.71
N ALA A 248 10.69 -6.13 -23.07
CA ALA A 248 11.18 -7.47 -23.39
C ALA A 248 11.08 -8.44 -22.21
N GLU A 249 11.27 -7.96 -20.99
CA GLU A 249 11.15 -8.76 -19.75
C GLU A 249 9.75 -9.32 -19.55
N GLN A 250 8.71 -8.63 -19.99
CA GLN A 250 7.34 -9.13 -19.91
C GLN A 250 7.13 -10.37 -20.80
N ARG A 251 7.74 -10.36 -22.02
CA ARG A 251 7.71 -11.54 -22.89
C ARG A 251 8.52 -12.70 -22.31
N ILE A 252 9.67 -12.42 -21.69
CA ILE A 252 10.48 -13.43 -21.00
C ILE A 252 9.68 -14.05 -19.86
N TRP A 253 8.99 -13.22 -19.09
CA TRP A 253 8.13 -13.67 -18.00
C TRP A 253 6.93 -14.49 -18.47
N ALA A 254 6.25 -14.04 -19.52
CA ALA A 254 5.15 -14.81 -20.13
C ALA A 254 5.63 -16.19 -20.66
N GLY A 255 6.83 -16.24 -21.24
CA GLY A 255 7.46 -17.47 -21.69
C GLY A 255 6.56 -18.29 -22.64
N LYS A 256 6.43 -19.59 -22.39
CA LYS A 256 5.64 -20.51 -23.20
C LYS A 256 4.14 -20.17 -23.31
N ARG A 257 3.60 -19.36 -22.38
CA ARG A 257 2.19 -18.95 -22.44
C ARG A 257 1.87 -18.13 -23.69
N LEU A 258 2.86 -17.48 -24.31
CA LEU A 258 2.67 -16.76 -25.57
C LEU A 258 2.41 -17.70 -26.76
N ASP A 259 2.86 -18.94 -26.68
CA ASP A 259 2.68 -19.97 -27.73
C ASP A 259 1.38 -20.76 -27.55
N GLU A 260 0.74 -20.63 -26.38
CA GLU A 260 -0.47 -21.36 -26.03
C GLU A 260 -1.71 -20.50 -26.31
N LYS A 261 -2.83 -21.12 -26.66
CA LYS A 261 -4.11 -20.42 -26.73
C LYS A 261 -4.57 -20.08 -25.30
N PRO A 262 -4.94 -18.81 -24.99
CA PRO A 262 -5.48 -18.49 -23.69
C PRO A 262 -6.73 -19.31 -23.39
N GLY A 263 -6.77 -19.85 -22.20
CA GLY A 263 -7.93 -20.56 -21.67
C GLY A 263 -8.73 -19.71 -20.69
N PRO A 264 -9.90 -20.19 -20.25
CA PRO A 264 -10.66 -19.52 -19.19
C PRO A 264 -9.86 -19.48 -17.88
N ILE A 265 -10.03 -18.42 -17.13
CA ILE A 265 -9.39 -18.28 -15.81
C ILE A 265 -10.16 -19.10 -14.79
N LYS A 266 -9.61 -20.26 -14.44
CA LYS A 266 -10.15 -21.20 -13.44
C LYS A 266 -9.16 -21.34 -12.29
N ALA A 267 -9.53 -20.88 -11.10
CA ALA A 267 -8.68 -20.92 -9.91
C ALA A 267 -9.56 -21.09 -8.66
N LYS A 268 -10.28 -22.22 -8.57
CA LYS A 268 -11.32 -22.43 -7.55
C LYS A 268 -10.86 -22.22 -6.12
N GLN A 269 -9.63 -22.64 -5.76
CA GLN A 269 -9.11 -22.44 -4.42
C GLN A 269 -8.83 -20.98 -4.14
N PHE A 270 -8.24 -20.26 -5.10
CA PHE A 270 -7.98 -18.83 -5.00
C PHE A 270 -9.29 -18.03 -4.83
N PHE A 271 -10.31 -18.30 -5.66
CA PHE A 271 -11.61 -17.64 -5.55
C PHE A 271 -12.38 -18.04 -4.29
N GLY A 272 -12.30 -19.31 -3.89
CA GLY A 272 -12.89 -19.78 -2.63
C GLY A 272 -12.25 -19.11 -1.42
N SER A 273 -10.94 -18.95 -1.43
CA SER A 273 -10.19 -18.28 -0.38
C SER A 273 -10.57 -16.78 -0.28
N HIS A 274 -10.78 -16.09 -1.41
CA HIS A 274 -11.32 -14.74 -1.41
C HIS A 274 -12.70 -14.64 -0.75
N THR A 275 -13.62 -15.54 -1.10
CA THR A 275 -14.96 -15.56 -0.52
C THR A 275 -14.92 -15.93 0.97
N PHE A 276 -14.02 -16.81 1.36
CA PHE A 276 -13.79 -17.15 2.76
C PHE A 276 -13.33 -15.93 3.57
N ILE A 277 -12.34 -15.19 3.07
CA ILE A 277 -11.87 -13.96 3.73
C ILE A 277 -12.94 -12.87 3.73
N ASP A 278 -13.74 -12.73 2.68
CA ASP A 278 -14.89 -11.83 2.71
C ASP A 278 -15.88 -12.20 3.84
N ALA A 279 -16.12 -13.49 4.07
CA ALA A 279 -16.96 -13.94 5.18
C ALA A 279 -16.33 -13.62 6.55
N GLU A 280 -15.02 -13.80 6.70
CA GLU A 280 -14.28 -13.43 7.91
C GLU A 280 -14.30 -11.91 8.15
N ILE A 281 -14.13 -11.11 7.12
CA ILE A 281 -14.30 -9.65 7.18
C ILE A 281 -15.74 -9.31 7.63
N GLY A 282 -16.73 -10.05 7.14
CA GLY A 282 -18.13 -9.90 7.56
C GLY A 282 -18.31 -10.03 9.08
N ARG A 283 -17.71 -11.06 9.68
CA ARG A 283 -17.72 -11.26 11.15
C ARG A 283 -17.11 -10.07 11.91
N LEU A 284 -15.97 -9.56 11.40
CA LEU A 284 -15.33 -8.39 12.00
C LEU A 284 -16.18 -7.13 11.86
N LEU A 285 -16.80 -6.91 10.69
CA LEU A 285 -17.70 -5.77 10.47
C LEU A 285 -18.93 -5.81 11.39
N ASP A 286 -19.47 -7.01 11.65
CA ASP A 286 -20.62 -7.19 12.55
C ASP A 286 -20.24 -6.87 14.01
N GLU A 287 -19.05 -7.30 14.47
CA GLU A 287 -18.52 -6.90 15.80
C GLU A 287 -18.28 -5.40 15.89
N ILE A 288 -17.68 -4.78 14.87
CA ILE A 288 -17.48 -3.33 14.83
C ILE A 288 -18.83 -2.61 14.93
N GLN A 289 -19.84 -3.07 14.19
CA GLN A 289 -21.16 -2.47 14.24
C GLN A 289 -21.81 -2.59 15.63
N GLY A 290 -21.58 -3.71 16.33
CA GLY A 290 -22.11 -3.95 17.68
C GLY A 290 -21.37 -3.19 18.78
N SER A 291 -20.06 -3.15 18.73
CA SER A 291 -19.20 -2.66 19.82
C SER A 291 -18.68 -1.24 19.61
N THR A 292 -18.38 -0.85 18.36
CA THR A 292 -17.75 0.43 17.99
C THR A 292 -18.41 1.04 16.74
N PRO A 293 -19.73 1.31 16.76
CA PRO A 293 -20.51 1.67 15.56
C PRO A 293 -20.03 2.94 14.86
N ASN A 294 -19.30 3.81 15.53
CA ASN A 294 -18.77 5.06 14.98
C ASN A 294 -17.32 4.92 14.46
N ALA A 295 -16.72 3.73 14.58
CA ALA A 295 -15.35 3.52 14.11
C ALA A 295 -15.21 3.78 12.60
N MET A 296 -14.11 4.39 12.22
CA MET A 296 -13.68 4.45 10.82
C MET A 296 -13.15 3.09 10.40
N VAL A 297 -13.75 2.50 9.38
CA VAL A 297 -13.31 1.23 8.79
C VAL A 297 -12.80 1.49 7.39
N LEU A 298 -11.61 0.99 7.10
CA LEU A 298 -10.96 1.13 5.80
C LEU A 298 -10.55 -0.26 5.31
N PHE A 299 -10.84 -0.57 4.05
CA PHE A 299 -10.37 -1.77 3.37
C PHE A 299 -9.52 -1.39 2.16
N THR A 300 -8.36 -2.04 2.00
CA THR A 300 -7.53 -2.00 0.80
C THR A 300 -6.79 -3.32 0.60
N SER A 301 -6.05 -3.45 -0.49
CA SER A 301 -5.14 -4.59 -0.75
C SER A 301 -3.73 -4.08 -0.93
N ASP A 302 -2.73 -4.90 -0.62
CA ASP A 302 -1.33 -4.52 -0.86
C ASP A 302 -1.00 -4.43 -2.36
N HIS A 303 -1.47 -5.35 -3.18
CA HIS A 303 -1.39 -5.33 -4.64
C HIS A 303 -2.47 -6.24 -5.24
N GLY A 304 -2.59 -6.25 -6.56
CA GLY A 304 -3.38 -7.23 -7.27
C GLY A 304 -2.57 -8.42 -7.78
N VAL A 305 -3.12 -9.15 -8.75
CA VAL A 305 -2.53 -10.36 -9.33
C VAL A 305 -2.96 -10.49 -10.79
N PHE A 306 -2.09 -10.98 -11.67
CA PHE A 306 -2.40 -11.08 -13.10
C PHE A 306 -3.43 -12.13 -13.47
N LEU A 307 -3.34 -13.32 -12.93
CA LEU A 307 -4.24 -14.45 -13.26
C LEU A 307 -4.38 -14.71 -14.78
N GLY A 308 -3.33 -14.50 -15.56
CA GLY A 308 -3.34 -14.67 -17.01
C GLY A 308 -3.54 -13.38 -17.82
N SER A 309 -3.99 -12.28 -17.22
CA SER A 309 -4.01 -10.96 -17.89
C SER A 309 -2.62 -10.67 -18.48
N HIS A 310 -2.56 -10.13 -19.71
CA HIS A 310 -1.31 -9.94 -20.46
C HIS A 310 -0.43 -11.19 -20.58
N ARG A 311 -1.02 -12.38 -20.53
CA ARG A 311 -0.27 -13.68 -20.51
C ARG A 311 0.63 -13.83 -19.28
N LEU A 312 0.50 -12.96 -18.29
CA LEU A 312 1.31 -12.94 -17.08
C LEU A 312 0.59 -13.65 -15.93
N MET A 313 1.35 -14.11 -14.97
CA MET A 313 0.86 -14.77 -13.77
C MET A 313 1.49 -14.10 -12.55
N ASP A 314 0.79 -14.18 -11.40
CA ASP A 314 1.25 -13.61 -10.15
C ASP A 314 1.43 -12.07 -10.24
N LYS A 315 2.52 -11.51 -9.80
CA LYS A 315 2.92 -10.10 -9.80
C LYS A 315 4.39 -9.98 -10.18
N GLY A 316 4.82 -8.82 -10.67
CA GLY A 316 6.21 -8.67 -11.14
C GLY A 316 6.48 -7.33 -11.80
N PRO A 317 7.57 -7.22 -12.60
CA PRO A 317 8.05 -5.97 -13.19
C PRO A 317 7.17 -5.47 -14.34
N ALA A 318 5.96 -5.07 -14.01
CA ALA A 318 5.00 -4.41 -14.91
C ALA A 318 4.14 -3.44 -14.11
N MET A 319 3.49 -2.49 -14.80
CA MET A 319 2.73 -1.42 -14.15
C MET A 319 1.24 -1.42 -14.54
N TYR A 320 0.72 -2.57 -14.99
CA TYR A 320 -0.67 -2.71 -15.37
C TYR A 320 -1.62 -2.56 -14.18
N ASP A 321 -2.84 -2.09 -14.46
CA ASP A 321 -3.87 -1.85 -13.43
C ASP A 321 -4.20 -3.10 -12.62
N GLU A 322 -4.04 -4.31 -13.18
CA GLU A 322 -4.28 -5.57 -12.48
C GLU A 322 -3.48 -5.73 -11.20
N ILE A 323 -2.27 -5.19 -11.15
CA ILE A 323 -1.40 -5.33 -9.97
C ILE A 323 -1.15 -4.01 -9.24
N THR A 324 -1.32 -2.87 -9.92
CA THR A 324 -1.02 -1.55 -9.34
C THR A 324 -2.23 -0.82 -8.79
N LYS A 325 -3.41 -1.06 -9.37
CA LYS A 325 -4.66 -0.42 -8.96
C LYS A 325 -5.42 -1.31 -7.99
N VAL A 326 -5.53 -0.85 -6.77
CA VAL A 326 -6.07 -1.63 -5.66
C VAL A 326 -7.48 -1.16 -5.27
N PRO A 327 -8.32 -2.01 -4.67
CA PRO A 327 -9.54 -1.55 -4.03
C PRO A 327 -9.22 -0.63 -2.86
N PHE A 328 -10.03 0.39 -2.65
CA PHE A 328 -9.95 1.25 -1.48
C PHE A 328 -11.36 1.69 -1.09
N ILE A 329 -11.83 1.20 0.06
CA ILE A 329 -13.18 1.43 0.56
C ILE A 329 -13.07 2.00 1.97
N VAL A 330 -13.82 3.05 2.28
CA VAL A 330 -13.87 3.63 3.61
C VAL A 330 -15.31 3.82 4.06
N ARG A 331 -15.61 3.40 5.29
CA ARG A 331 -16.84 3.70 6.00
C ARG A 331 -16.50 4.46 7.28
N TRP A 332 -17.00 5.66 7.40
CA TRP A 332 -16.86 6.48 8.60
C TRP A 332 -18.21 7.13 8.91
N PRO A 333 -19.04 6.51 9.76
CA PRO A 333 -20.40 6.95 10.03
C PRO A 333 -20.50 8.41 10.44
N GLY A 334 -21.45 9.14 9.85
CA GLY A 334 -21.62 10.56 10.07
C GLY A 334 -20.61 11.48 9.33
N HIS A 335 -19.60 10.92 8.69
CA HIS A 335 -18.56 11.68 7.97
C HIS A 335 -18.46 11.31 6.49
N THR A 336 -18.52 10.03 6.15
CA THR A 336 -18.44 9.54 4.77
C THR A 336 -19.84 9.32 4.21
N PRO A 337 -20.22 9.97 3.09
CA PRO A 337 -21.52 9.75 2.46
C PRO A 337 -21.65 8.29 1.95
N PRO A 338 -22.69 7.55 2.36
CA PRO A 338 -22.89 6.17 1.94
C PRO A 338 -23.08 6.03 0.42
N GLY A 339 -22.59 4.90 -0.14
CA GLY A 339 -22.75 4.55 -1.55
C GLY A 339 -22.02 5.47 -2.52
N THR A 340 -21.10 6.29 -2.02
CA THR A 340 -20.38 7.28 -2.84
C THR A 340 -19.23 6.64 -3.61
N VAL A 341 -19.10 7.03 -4.88
CA VAL A 341 -17.94 6.72 -5.72
C VAL A 341 -17.04 7.93 -5.78
N ASN A 342 -15.81 7.80 -5.33
CA ASN A 342 -14.83 8.89 -5.32
C ASN A 342 -13.85 8.74 -6.49
N PRO A 343 -13.81 9.68 -7.45
CA PRO A 343 -12.95 9.59 -8.63
C PRO A 343 -11.51 10.05 -8.38
N ASN A 344 -11.20 10.54 -7.18
CA ASN A 344 -9.88 11.09 -6.89
C ASN A 344 -8.77 10.03 -6.97
N VAL A 345 -7.60 10.47 -7.42
CA VAL A 345 -6.38 9.69 -7.35
C VAL A 345 -5.85 9.69 -5.92
N ILE A 346 -5.57 8.52 -5.39
CA ILE A 346 -4.93 8.30 -4.09
C ILE A 346 -3.83 7.25 -4.20
N SER A 347 -2.93 7.23 -3.23
CA SER A 347 -1.82 6.28 -3.15
C SER A 347 -1.71 5.71 -1.74
N HIS A 348 -1.14 4.53 -1.60
CA HIS A 348 -0.92 3.88 -0.31
C HIS A 348 -0.18 4.75 0.71
N ILE A 349 0.80 5.56 0.26
CA ILE A 349 1.51 6.48 1.16
C ILE A 349 0.60 7.50 1.85
N ASP A 350 -0.61 7.73 1.32
CA ASP A 350 -1.56 8.70 1.88
C ASP A 350 -2.23 8.19 3.17
N LEU A 351 -2.16 6.87 3.44
CA LEU A 351 -2.77 6.29 4.64
C LEU A 351 -2.13 6.84 5.92
N ALA A 352 -0.80 6.91 5.97
CA ALA A 352 -0.11 7.33 7.19
C ALA A 352 -0.47 8.77 7.60
N GLY A 353 -0.44 9.70 6.67
CA GLY A 353 -0.88 11.08 6.90
C GLY A 353 -2.36 11.17 7.29
N THR A 354 -3.21 10.32 6.69
CA THR A 354 -4.64 10.25 6.99
C THR A 354 -4.89 9.80 8.43
N MET A 355 -4.22 8.74 8.88
CA MET A 355 -4.35 8.25 10.26
C MET A 355 -3.83 9.27 11.27
N MET A 356 -2.72 9.93 10.98
CA MET A 356 -2.20 10.99 11.86
C MET A 356 -3.21 12.13 12.01
N GLU A 357 -3.75 12.66 10.91
CA GLU A 357 -4.78 13.70 10.96
C GLU A 357 -6.06 13.22 11.67
N PHE A 358 -6.47 11.97 11.45
CA PHE A 358 -7.64 11.39 12.12
C PHE A 358 -7.50 11.45 13.65
N TYR A 359 -6.32 11.17 14.19
CA TYR A 359 -6.05 11.29 15.62
C TYR A 359 -5.69 12.72 16.08
N GLY A 360 -5.69 13.68 15.18
CA GLY A 360 -5.36 15.08 15.49
C GLY A 360 -3.87 15.31 15.72
N LEU A 361 -3.03 14.52 15.07
CA LEU A 361 -1.57 14.62 15.10
C LEU A 361 -1.06 15.43 13.92
N ASP A 362 0.02 16.17 14.12
CA ASP A 362 0.71 16.87 13.03
C ASP A 362 1.35 15.86 12.07
N ILE A 363 1.16 16.07 10.78
CA ILE A 363 1.80 15.27 9.73
C ILE A 363 3.23 15.80 9.55
N PRO A 364 4.27 15.00 9.83
CA PRO A 364 5.65 15.43 9.62
C PRO A 364 5.93 15.77 8.16
N ALA A 365 6.67 16.85 7.93
CA ALA A 365 7.08 17.26 6.59
C ALA A 365 7.95 16.22 5.86
N THR A 366 8.46 15.22 6.58
CA THR A 366 9.20 14.10 6.02
C THR A 366 8.32 13.00 5.44
N LEU A 367 7.01 13.01 5.68
CA LEU A 367 6.09 12.10 5.00
C LEU A 367 5.83 12.57 3.58
N GLU A 368 5.78 11.62 2.66
CA GLU A 368 5.53 11.87 1.23
C GLU A 368 4.03 11.74 0.87
N GLY A 369 3.29 11.09 1.77
CA GLY A 369 1.84 10.94 1.68
C GLY A 369 1.09 12.19 2.15
N ARG A 370 -0.16 12.30 1.73
CA ARG A 370 -1.09 13.39 2.09
C ARG A 370 -2.29 12.81 2.84
N SER A 371 -2.98 13.63 3.61
CA SER A 371 -4.23 13.16 4.21
C SER A 371 -5.36 13.09 3.20
N MET A 372 -6.15 12.01 3.30
CA MET A 372 -7.37 11.76 2.53
C MET A 372 -8.65 12.17 3.29
N LEU A 373 -8.56 12.65 4.54
CA LEU A 373 -9.76 12.89 5.37
C LEU A 373 -10.74 13.88 4.75
N ALA A 374 -10.25 14.90 4.05
CA ALA A 374 -11.13 15.84 3.35
C ALA A 374 -11.92 15.14 2.22
N ALA A 375 -11.25 14.24 1.48
CA ALA A 375 -11.86 13.45 0.41
C ALA A 375 -12.82 12.37 0.95
N PHE A 376 -12.60 11.85 2.15
CA PHE A 376 -13.54 10.93 2.80
C PHE A 376 -14.86 11.60 3.15
N ARG A 377 -14.86 12.90 3.40
CA ARG A 377 -16.05 13.69 3.72
C ARG A 377 -16.75 14.25 2.47
N ASN A 378 -15.98 14.52 1.44
CA ASN A 378 -16.48 15.11 0.19
C ASN A 378 -15.63 14.66 -1.00
N ALA A 379 -16.24 13.89 -1.93
CA ALA A 379 -15.57 13.39 -3.12
C ALA A 379 -15.05 14.47 -4.07
N ASP A 380 -15.53 15.72 -3.97
CA ASP A 380 -15.03 16.86 -4.77
C ASP A 380 -13.70 17.42 -4.25
N LYS A 381 -13.21 16.93 -3.11
CA LYS A 381 -11.93 17.37 -2.55
C LYS A 381 -10.80 16.50 -3.12
N PRO A 382 -9.91 17.06 -3.97
CA PRO A 382 -8.80 16.30 -4.51
C PRO A 382 -7.78 15.96 -3.43
N VAL A 383 -7.14 14.80 -3.55
CA VAL A 383 -6.01 14.38 -2.72
C VAL A 383 -4.71 14.66 -3.45
N ARG A 384 -4.61 14.17 -4.69
CA ARG A 384 -3.43 14.33 -5.54
C ARG A 384 -3.82 14.36 -7.02
N GLU A 385 -2.99 14.96 -7.86
CA GLU A 385 -3.20 15.00 -9.30
C GLU A 385 -2.72 13.72 -9.99
N HIS A 386 -1.76 13.02 -9.39
CA HIS A 386 -1.16 11.81 -9.95
C HIS A 386 -0.66 10.88 -8.85
N ALA A 387 -0.59 9.60 -9.15
CA ALA A 387 0.08 8.60 -8.35
C ALA A 387 1.39 8.17 -9.03
N CYS A 388 2.44 7.98 -8.23
CA CYS A 388 3.70 7.42 -8.67
C CYS A 388 3.86 6.01 -8.12
N ILE A 389 4.39 5.12 -8.95
CA ILE A 389 4.59 3.71 -8.64
C ILE A 389 6.02 3.36 -9.08
N GLU A 390 6.70 2.54 -8.32
CA GLU A 390 8.06 2.15 -8.62
C GLU A 390 8.23 0.64 -8.65
N TRP A 391 9.31 0.22 -9.24
CA TRP A 391 9.80 -1.15 -9.18
C TRP A 391 11.32 -1.13 -9.17
N GLY A 392 11.92 -1.99 -8.37
CA GLY A 392 13.35 -2.24 -8.35
C GLY A 392 13.63 -3.71 -8.60
N ARG A 393 13.09 -4.56 -7.75
CA ARG A 393 13.33 -6.00 -7.74
C ARG A 393 12.16 -6.69 -7.03
N TYR A 394 11.93 -7.95 -7.37
CA TYR A 394 10.94 -8.78 -6.68
C TYR A 394 11.47 -9.19 -5.30
N GLU A 395 12.57 -9.91 -5.28
CA GLU A 395 13.19 -10.45 -4.09
C GLU A 395 14.68 -10.69 -4.33
N VAL A 396 15.50 -10.72 -3.28
CA VAL A 396 16.94 -10.95 -3.43
C VAL A 396 17.25 -12.41 -3.73
N ASP A 397 16.56 -13.34 -3.04
CA ASP A 397 16.84 -14.77 -3.11
C ASP A 397 15.98 -15.50 -4.16
N HIS A 398 14.90 -14.88 -4.62
CA HIS A 398 13.92 -15.49 -5.51
C HIS A 398 13.46 -14.52 -6.59
N ASP A 399 14.37 -14.16 -7.47
CA ASP A 399 14.17 -13.14 -8.50
C ASP A 399 13.86 -13.81 -9.86
N GLY A 400 12.71 -14.49 -9.90
CA GLY A 400 12.31 -15.33 -11.03
C GLY A 400 12.21 -14.65 -12.40
N PHE A 401 12.29 -13.30 -12.45
CA PHE A 401 12.10 -12.52 -13.68
C PHE A 401 13.35 -11.73 -14.07
N GLY A 402 14.51 -12.22 -13.67
CA GLY A 402 15.79 -11.60 -13.97
C GLY A 402 16.04 -10.35 -13.11
N ALA A 403 16.67 -10.50 -12.06
CA ALA A 403 17.38 -9.50 -11.26
C ALA A 403 16.70 -8.10 -11.15
N TYR A 404 17.53 -7.08 -11.07
CA TYR A 404 17.16 -5.69 -10.90
C TYR A 404 16.59 -5.09 -12.19
N GLN A 405 15.35 -4.60 -12.14
CA GLN A 405 14.64 -3.95 -13.25
C GLN A 405 14.03 -2.63 -12.77
N PRO A 406 14.77 -1.53 -12.83
CA PRO A 406 14.28 -0.25 -12.35
C PRO A 406 13.21 0.32 -13.27
N ILE A 407 12.00 0.45 -12.73
CA ILE A 407 10.85 1.06 -13.40
C ILE A 407 10.34 2.20 -12.54
N ARG A 408 9.92 3.29 -13.18
CA ARG A 408 9.19 4.37 -12.54
C ARG A 408 7.95 4.68 -13.37
N CYS A 409 6.80 4.68 -12.73
CA CYS A 409 5.52 4.88 -13.37
C CYS A 409 4.80 6.07 -12.74
N ILE A 410 4.06 6.82 -13.56
CA ILE A 410 3.18 7.89 -13.14
C ILE A 410 1.83 7.76 -13.87
N THR A 411 0.75 7.97 -13.12
CA THR A 411 -0.60 8.04 -13.69
C THR A 411 -1.39 9.20 -13.11
N ASP A 412 -2.12 9.92 -13.97
CA ASP A 412 -3.13 10.91 -13.56
C ASP A 412 -4.54 10.29 -13.45
N GLY A 413 -4.63 8.97 -13.61
CA GLY A 413 -5.87 8.20 -13.59
C GLY A 413 -6.52 8.04 -14.97
N ARG A 414 -6.06 8.76 -15.99
CA ARG A 414 -6.38 8.54 -17.40
C ARG A 414 -5.16 8.05 -18.18
N TYR A 415 -4.07 8.80 -18.13
CA TYR A 415 -2.83 8.39 -18.80
C TYR A 415 -1.87 7.75 -17.81
N LYS A 416 -1.20 6.70 -18.25
CA LYS A 416 -0.17 6.01 -17.49
C LYS A 416 1.11 5.93 -18.31
N LEU A 417 2.18 6.53 -17.78
CA LEU A 417 3.53 6.46 -18.35
C LEU A 417 4.41 5.61 -17.45
N SER A 418 5.02 4.57 -18.01
CA SER A 418 6.01 3.72 -17.34
C SER A 418 7.36 3.84 -18.05
N VAL A 419 8.36 4.32 -17.33
CA VAL A 419 9.75 4.39 -17.82
C VAL A 419 10.50 3.17 -17.30
N HIS A 420 10.93 2.31 -18.21
CA HIS A 420 11.73 1.12 -17.96
C HIS A 420 13.18 1.42 -18.28
N LEU A 421 14.03 1.56 -17.27
CA LEU A 421 15.39 2.02 -17.48
C LEU A 421 16.20 1.09 -18.41
N MET A 422 15.95 -0.22 -18.35
CA MET A 422 16.73 -1.26 -19.04
C MET A 422 16.10 -1.70 -20.38
N THR A 423 14.83 -1.35 -20.63
CA THR A 423 14.10 -1.81 -21.82
C THR A 423 13.22 -0.70 -22.41
N SER A 424 12.17 -1.05 -23.14
CA SER A 424 11.26 -0.08 -23.76
C SER A 424 10.24 0.48 -22.76
N ASP A 425 9.88 1.75 -22.97
CA ASP A 425 8.88 2.45 -22.16
C ASP A 425 7.46 2.19 -22.64
N GLU A 426 6.49 2.52 -21.79
CA GLU A 426 5.07 2.30 -22.07
C GLU A 426 4.25 3.56 -21.77
N LEU A 427 3.27 3.85 -22.63
CA LEU A 427 2.24 4.88 -22.42
C LEU A 427 0.86 4.31 -22.79
N TYR A 428 -0.11 4.48 -21.89
CA TYR A 428 -1.49 4.02 -22.08
C TYR A 428 -2.48 5.15 -21.85
N ASP A 429 -3.61 5.13 -22.58
CA ASP A 429 -4.81 5.91 -22.28
C ASP A 429 -5.87 4.96 -21.69
N LEU A 430 -5.96 4.91 -20.37
CA LEU A 430 -6.83 3.99 -19.61
C LEU A 430 -8.34 4.24 -19.83
N GLU A 431 -8.72 5.37 -20.43
CA GLU A 431 -10.10 5.67 -20.76
C GLU A 431 -10.52 5.00 -22.07
N SER A 432 -9.66 5.06 -23.10
CA SER A 432 -9.92 4.44 -24.40
C SER A 432 -9.43 3.00 -24.51
N ASP A 433 -8.47 2.61 -23.68
CA ASP A 433 -7.82 1.28 -23.62
C ASP A 433 -7.65 0.83 -22.17
N PRO A 434 -8.74 0.50 -21.47
CA PRO A 434 -8.69 0.07 -20.06
C PRO A 434 -7.97 -1.26 -19.85
N GLY A 435 -7.77 -2.05 -20.92
CA GLY A 435 -7.00 -3.29 -20.90
C GLY A 435 -5.51 -3.09 -21.16
N GLU A 436 -5.03 -1.85 -21.36
CA GLU A 436 -3.62 -1.52 -21.59
C GLU A 436 -2.97 -2.35 -22.72
N MET A 437 -3.75 -2.57 -23.78
CA MET A 437 -3.36 -3.41 -24.92
C MET A 437 -2.38 -2.74 -25.87
N LYS A 438 -2.57 -1.45 -26.12
CA LYS A 438 -1.83 -0.69 -27.14
C LYS A 438 -0.84 0.26 -26.48
N ASN A 439 0.45 -0.02 -26.63
CA ASN A 439 1.49 0.90 -26.19
C ASN A 439 1.57 2.14 -27.10
N LEU A 440 1.29 3.30 -26.54
CA LEU A 440 1.21 4.60 -27.23
C LEU A 440 2.50 5.44 -27.05
N ILE A 441 3.59 4.85 -26.56
CA ILE A 441 4.82 5.59 -26.23
C ILE A 441 5.39 6.38 -27.42
N ASN A 442 5.22 5.87 -28.63
CA ASN A 442 5.71 6.48 -29.86
C ASN A 442 4.60 7.23 -30.65
N ALA A 443 3.39 7.41 -30.07
CA ALA A 443 2.30 8.13 -30.73
C ALA A 443 2.59 9.64 -30.79
N PRO A 444 2.76 10.24 -31.99
CA PRO A 444 3.13 11.66 -32.10
C PRO A 444 2.06 12.59 -31.53
N GLU A 445 0.80 12.23 -31.65
CA GLU A 445 -0.37 12.99 -31.17
C GLU A 445 -0.42 13.05 -29.64
N LEU A 446 0.24 12.15 -28.93
CA LEU A 446 0.33 12.12 -27.47
C LEU A 446 1.66 12.65 -26.93
N ALA A 447 2.53 13.20 -27.77
CA ALA A 447 3.85 13.69 -27.37
C ALA A 447 3.78 14.71 -26.22
N GLU A 448 2.81 15.64 -26.25
CA GLU A 448 2.61 16.65 -25.21
C GLU A 448 2.19 15.99 -23.88
N VAL A 449 1.24 15.07 -23.91
CA VAL A 449 0.78 14.33 -22.73
C VAL A 449 1.92 13.52 -22.13
N ARG A 450 2.62 12.76 -22.97
CA ARG A 450 3.78 11.95 -22.57
C ARG A 450 4.87 12.78 -21.91
N ASN A 451 5.25 13.90 -22.55
CA ASN A 451 6.30 14.78 -22.05
C ASN A 451 5.91 15.45 -20.73
N ARG A 452 4.66 15.88 -20.58
CA ARG A 452 4.13 16.43 -19.32
C ARG A 452 4.19 15.40 -18.18
N LEU A 453 3.76 14.16 -18.43
CA LEU A 453 3.85 13.09 -17.42
C LEU A 453 5.30 12.78 -17.09
N HIS A 454 6.18 12.77 -18.07
CA HIS A 454 7.60 12.55 -17.88
C HIS A 454 8.24 13.64 -17.02
N ASP A 455 7.95 14.91 -17.26
CA ASP A 455 8.44 16.02 -16.44
C ASP A 455 7.98 15.86 -14.98
N ARG A 456 6.72 15.52 -14.76
CA ARG A 456 6.18 15.25 -13.41
C ARG A 456 6.82 14.04 -12.74
N LEU A 457 7.11 12.98 -13.50
CA LEU A 457 7.83 11.81 -13.01
C LEU A 457 9.24 12.17 -12.55
N LEU A 458 9.98 12.94 -13.35
CA LEU A 458 11.32 13.39 -13.01
C LEU A 458 11.32 14.35 -11.81
N ASP A 459 10.34 15.24 -11.72
CA ASP A 459 10.14 16.11 -10.57
C ASP A 459 9.85 15.31 -9.29
N TRP A 460 9.01 14.29 -9.38
CA TRP A 460 8.78 13.38 -8.26
C TRP A 460 10.06 12.68 -7.82
N MET A 461 10.82 12.10 -8.77
CA MET A 461 12.10 11.46 -8.45
C MET A 461 13.09 12.43 -7.78
N ASN A 462 13.10 13.69 -8.22
CA ASN A 462 13.95 14.72 -7.62
C ASN A 462 13.47 15.11 -6.22
N THR A 463 12.18 15.30 -6.02
CA THR A 463 11.62 15.74 -4.73
C THR A 463 11.61 14.65 -3.68
N SER A 464 11.34 13.40 -4.05
CA SER A 464 11.45 12.24 -3.16
C SER A 464 12.90 11.77 -2.97
N ARG A 465 13.86 12.38 -3.68
CA ARG A 465 15.29 12.01 -3.62
C ARG A 465 15.55 10.57 -3.97
N ASP A 466 14.89 10.10 -5.01
CA ASP A 466 15.08 8.76 -5.51
C ASP A 466 16.59 8.49 -5.75
N PRO A 467 17.22 7.56 -5.03
CA PRO A 467 18.65 7.32 -5.13
C PRO A 467 19.06 6.73 -6.48
N PHE A 468 18.08 6.24 -7.25
CA PHE A 468 18.31 5.71 -8.60
C PHE A 468 18.20 6.79 -9.68
N ARG A 469 17.81 8.03 -9.34
CA ARG A 469 17.70 9.15 -10.27
C ARG A 469 19.05 9.45 -10.93
N GLY A 470 19.10 9.39 -12.25
CA GLY A 470 20.29 9.65 -13.04
C GLY A 470 19.93 10.04 -14.47
N TYR A 471 20.96 10.21 -15.31
CA TYR A 471 20.88 10.69 -16.67
C TYR A 471 19.82 9.98 -17.52
N TYR A 472 19.82 8.65 -17.54
CA TYR A 472 18.98 7.86 -18.44
C TYR A 472 17.47 7.94 -18.15
N TRP A 473 17.05 8.39 -16.99
CA TRP A 473 15.65 8.64 -16.71
C TRP A 473 15.10 9.83 -17.50
N GLY A 474 15.91 10.86 -17.75
CA GLY A 474 15.56 12.02 -18.55
C GLY A 474 15.71 11.78 -20.06
N HIS A 475 16.82 11.15 -20.46
CA HIS A 475 17.13 10.89 -21.86
C HIS A 475 16.49 9.59 -22.34
N ARG A 476 15.39 9.73 -23.11
CA ARG A 476 14.68 8.60 -23.69
C ARG A 476 14.70 8.70 -25.22
N THR A 477 14.60 7.58 -25.90
CA THR A 477 14.59 7.53 -27.38
C THR A 477 13.53 8.41 -28.03
N TRP A 478 12.38 8.54 -27.35
CA TRP A 478 11.25 9.37 -27.77
C TRP A 478 11.35 10.83 -27.26
N ARG A 479 12.40 11.18 -26.50
CA ARG A 479 12.67 12.53 -25.97
C ARG A 479 14.18 12.83 -25.97
N PRO A 480 14.82 12.83 -27.16
CA PRO A 480 16.28 12.98 -27.27
C PRO A 480 16.78 14.38 -26.85
N ASP A 481 15.91 15.40 -26.97
CA ASP A 481 16.25 16.80 -26.68
C ASP A 481 16.08 17.16 -25.19
N PHE A 482 15.82 16.18 -24.31
CA PHE A 482 15.72 16.46 -22.89
C PHE A 482 17.06 16.95 -22.36
N PRO A 483 17.09 18.11 -21.65
CA PRO A 483 18.34 18.70 -21.17
C PRO A 483 19.09 17.79 -20.19
N GLU A 484 20.39 17.88 -20.20
CA GLU A 484 21.25 17.10 -19.32
C GLU A 484 20.93 17.36 -17.83
N SER A 485 20.87 16.32 -17.02
CA SER A 485 20.37 16.43 -15.62
C SER A 485 21.28 17.28 -14.73
N TRP A 486 22.59 17.32 -15.00
CA TRP A 486 23.55 18.14 -14.24
C TRP A 486 23.52 19.62 -14.64
N GLU A 487 22.99 19.98 -15.80
CA GLU A 487 22.84 21.38 -16.22
C GLU A 487 21.58 22.02 -15.65
N ASN A 488 20.49 21.27 -15.58
CA ASN A 488 19.17 21.83 -15.25
C ASN A 488 18.63 21.43 -13.87
N ALA A 489 18.98 20.26 -13.39
CA ALA A 489 18.40 19.83 -12.12
C ALA A 489 19.07 20.50 -10.93
N GLY A 490 20.17 21.25 -11.19
CA GLY A 490 21.01 21.62 -10.09
C GLY A 490 21.32 20.36 -9.29
N MET A 491 22.03 20.49 -8.27
CA MET A 491 22.10 19.40 -7.31
C MET A 491 20.76 19.35 -6.61
N THR A 492 20.01 18.28 -6.79
CA THR A 492 18.72 17.99 -6.23
C THR A 492 18.71 17.95 -4.70
N ARG A 493 19.52 18.77 -4.11
CA ARG A 493 19.57 18.94 -2.67
C ARG A 493 18.61 20.03 -2.34
N GLN A 494 18.00 20.05 -1.28
CA GLN A 494 17.22 21.04 -0.58
C GLN A 494 16.84 22.28 -1.39
N ARG A 495 15.61 22.34 -1.83
CA ARG A 495 14.98 23.57 -2.31
C ARG A 495 14.49 24.36 -1.09
N GLU A 496 14.38 25.68 -1.18
CA GLU A 496 13.75 26.50 -0.12
C GLU A 496 12.31 26.07 0.21
N SER A 497 11.62 25.48 -0.77
CA SER A 497 10.27 24.94 -0.65
C SER A 497 10.18 23.56 0.00
N ASP A 498 11.31 22.87 0.20
CA ASP A 498 11.30 21.56 0.82
C ASP A 498 10.96 21.70 2.30
N GLY A 499 9.87 21.10 2.72
CA GLY A 499 9.44 21.03 4.12
C GLY A 499 10.37 20.16 4.97
N TYR A 500 11.60 20.56 5.10
CA TYR A 500 12.68 19.82 5.71
C TYR A 500 12.74 19.98 7.21
N LEU A 501 12.80 18.87 7.93
CA LEU A 501 13.34 18.89 9.29
C LEU A 501 14.86 18.81 9.16
N PRO A 502 15.63 19.86 9.53
CA PRO A 502 17.08 19.82 9.45
C PRO A 502 17.59 18.75 10.41
N ARG A 503 18.05 17.63 9.87
CA ARG A 503 18.60 16.50 10.64
C ARG A 503 20.11 16.45 10.61
N GLU A 504 20.71 17.12 9.63
CA GLU A 504 22.13 17.06 9.34
C GLU A 504 22.74 18.44 9.32
N LEU A 505 24.01 18.51 9.65
CA LEU A 505 24.80 19.71 9.56
C LEU A 505 25.54 19.75 8.20
N ASP A 506 25.64 20.93 7.64
CA ASP A 506 26.46 21.17 6.45
C ASP A 506 27.94 20.96 6.80
N TYR A 507 28.65 20.20 5.99
CA TYR A 507 30.05 19.85 6.25
C TYR A 507 30.99 21.06 6.32
N ASP A 508 30.78 22.06 5.46
CA ASP A 508 31.66 23.22 5.35
C ASP A 508 31.39 24.28 6.42
N THR A 509 30.17 24.36 6.91
CA THR A 509 29.72 25.42 7.80
C THR A 509 29.35 24.96 9.21
N GLY A 510 29.08 23.66 9.41
CA GLY A 510 28.58 23.12 10.67
C GLY A 510 27.15 23.56 11.03
N LEU A 511 26.44 24.21 10.11
CA LEU A 511 25.05 24.66 10.30
C LEU A 511 24.07 23.58 9.82
N PRO A 512 22.82 23.59 10.29
CA PRO A 512 21.78 22.78 9.70
C PRO A 512 21.72 22.95 8.18
N MET A 513 21.58 21.85 7.43
CA MET A 513 21.69 21.86 5.95
C MET A 513 20.82 22.92 5.28
N THR A 514 19.58 23.11 5.73
CA THR A 514 18.66 24.15 5.24
C THR A 514 19.21 25.57 5.41
N SER A 515 19.80 25.85 6.56
CA SER A 515 20.39 27.16 6.84
C SER A 515 21.67 27.37 6.04
N ALA A 516 22.50 26.34 5.88
CA ALA A 516 23.72 26.38 5.09
C ALA A 516 23.44 26.59 3.60
N THR A 517 22.43 25.93 3.06
CA THR A 517 22.00 26.11 1.66
C THR A 517 21.53 27.53 1.39
N ARG A 518 20.78 28.13 2.30
CA ARG A 518 20.35 29.54 2.22
C ARG A 518 21.52 30.51 2.29
N ALA A 519 22.47 30.26 3.20
CA ALA A 519 23.65 31.10 3.36
C ALA A 519 24.57 31.10 2.14
N LYS A 520 24.65 29.99 1.39
CA LYS A 520 25.44 29.91 0.15
C LYS A 520 24.80 30.65 -1.03
N ASN A 521 23.49 30.89 -1.00
CA ASN A 521 22.76 31.57 -2.07
C ASN A 521 22.53 33.07 -1.79
N THR A 522 22.98 33.60 -0.66
CA THR A 522 23.01 35.02 -0.33
C THR A 522 24.39 35.62 -0.46
#